data_782f102d1ffa5489c908bf1ca2109fb5
#
_entry.id   782f102d1ffa5489c908bf1ca2109fb5
#
_cell.length_a   1.000
_cell.length_b   1.000
_cell.length_c   1.000
_cell.angle_alpha   90.00
_cell.angle_beta   90.00
_cell.angle_gamma   90.00
#
_symmetry.space_group_name_H-M   'P 1'
#
loop_
_entity.id
_entity.type
_entity.pdbx_description
1 polymer ?
#
loop_
_entity_poly.entity_id
_entity_poly.type
_entity_poly.pdbx_seq_one_letter_code
_entity_poly.pdbx_strand_id
1 'polypeptide(L)'
;MMPLLDEPPTIQAVLDRSALQSYARGHIHVGELLIDVADGGAVIAVPTVALMDAYAQSLGNKHATALLSLIITLPGIAVMDLDAKAASGAAKKVPWSKGDLSRSHAVWAAKAHNAYYLTTEPAEVVDLLPPGQIHVIPHEDA
;
A
#
# COMPACT_ATOMS: atom_id res chain seq x y z
N MET A 1 22.60 -15.57 -21.08
CA MET A 1 21.22 -15.20 -21.36
C MET A 1 20.96 -13.77 -21.00
N MET A 2 20.33 -13.04 -21.88
CA MET A 2 20.07 -11.63 -21.62
C MET A 2 18.87 -11.48 -20.68
N PRO A 3 18.95 -10.66 -19.63
CA PRO A 3 17.78 -10.40 -18.80
C PRO A 3 16.68 -9.75 -19.63
N LEU A 4 15.44 -10.02 -19.24
CA LEU A 4 14.29 -9.43 -19.89
C LEU A 4 14.14 -8.00 -19.41
N LEU A 5 14.70 -7.06 -20.17
CA LEU A 5 14.71 -5.64 -19.79
C LEU A 5 13.31 -5.03 -19.70
N ASP A 6 12.33 -5.70 -20.34
CA ASP A 6 10.95 -5.23 -20.38
C ASP A 6 10.09 -5.81 -19.26
N GLU A 7 10.65 -6.70 -18.44
CA GLU A 7 9.90 -7.23 -17.30
C GLU A 7 9.63 -6.10 -16.28
N PRO A 8 8.36 -5.92 -15.88
CA PRO A 8 8.08 -4.94 -14.84
C PRO A 8 8.72 -5.36 -13.52
N PRO A 9 9.15 -4.42 -12.68
CA PRO A 9 9.67 -4.73 -11.36
C PRO A 9 8.63 -5.51 -10.54
N THR A 10 9.11 -6.43 -9.70
CA THR A 10 8.23 -7.19 -8.81
C THR A 10 7.61 -6.26 -7.76
N ILE A 11 6.30 -6.35 -7.60
CA ILE A 11 5.62 -5.68 -6.51
C ILE A 11 5.84 -6.54 -5.26
N GLN A 12 6.62 -6.02 -4.33
CA GLN A 12 6.99 -6.74 -3.11
C GLN A 12 6.03 -6.47 -1.97
N ALA A 13 5.43 -5.30 -1.93
CA ALA A 13 4.55 -4.90 -0.85
C ALA A 13 3.47 -3.94 -1.34
N VAL A 14 2.38 -3.87 -0.60
CA VAL A 14 1.26 -2.96 -0.85
C VAL A 14 1.03 -2.14 0.41
N LEU A 15 0.94 -0.82 0.26
CA LEU A 15 0.61 0.08 1.36
C LEU A 15 -0.91 0.23 1.47
N ASP A 16 -1.47 -0.04 2.65
CA ASP A 16 -2.87 0.29 2.87
C ASP A 16 -3.01 1.77 3.30
N ARG A 17 -4.24 2.21 3.50
CA ARG A 17 -4.52 3.56 3.97
C ARG A 17 -3.75 3.92 5.23
N SER A 18 -3.71 3.01 6.21
CA SER A 18 -3.04 3.28 7.48
C SER A 18 -1.55 3.49 7.32
N ALA A 19 -0.91 2.74 6.43
CA ALA A 19 0.51 2.91 6.11
C ALA A 19 0.76 4.26 5.43
N LEU A 20 -0.10 4.65 4.48
CA LEU A 20 -0.02 5.96 3.83
C LEU A 20 -0.19 7.10 4.84
N GLN A 21 -1.10 6.94 5.79
CA GLN A 21 -1.29 7.94 6.85
C GLN A 21 -0.08 8.04 7.77
N SER A 22 0.56 6.91 8.08
CA SER A 22 1.80 6.90 8.86
C SER A 22 2.88 7.73 8.17
N TYR A 23 3.05 7.53 6.87
CA TYR A 23 3.99 8.30 6.06
C TYR A 23 3.61 9.80 6.06
N ALA A 24 2.33 10.10 5.89
CA ALA A 24 1.84 11.48 5.83
C ALA A 24 2.02 12.23 7.15
N ARG A 25 2.07 11.50 8.27
CA ARG A 25 2.37 12.10 9.59
C ARG A 25 3.86 12.36 9.81
N GLY A 26 4.70 11.94 8.86
CA GLY A 26 6.15 12.12 8.97
C GLY A 26 6.87 11.00 9.70
N HIS A 27 6.21 9.86 9.93
CA HIS A 27 6.86 8.70 10.54
C HIS A 27 7.84 8.06 9.55
N ILE A 28 8.97 7.57 10.06
CA ILE A 28 10.08 7.15 9.22
C ILE A 28 9.97 5.74 8.67
N HIS A 29 9.15 4.87 9.27
CA HIS A 29 9.16 3.44 8.96
C HIS A 29 8.83 3.12 7.51
N VAL A 30 7.81 3.77 6.95
CA VAL A 30 7.44 3.54 5.54
C VAL A 30 8.54 4.01 4.61
N GLY A 31 9.13 5.16 4.91
CA GLY A 31 10.25 5.68 4.11
C GLY A 31 11.45 4.75 4.11
N GLU A 32 11.79 4.17 5.25
CA GLU A 32 12.88 3.20 5.33
C GLU A 32 12.58 1.94 4.52
N LEU A 33 11.34 1.43 4.59
CA LEU A 33 10.93 0.27 3.80
C LEU A 33 10.99 0.56 2.30
N LEU A 34 10.61 1.77 1.89
CA LEU A 34 10.69 2.19 0.49
C LEU A 34 12.12 2.13 -0.02
N ILE A 35 13.08 2.62 0.78
CA ILE A 35 14.48 2.60 0.41
C ILE A 35 14.98 1.16 0.27
N ASP A 36 14.68 0.31 1.25
CA ASP A 36 15.12 -1.08 1.25
C ASP A 36 14.59 -1.85 0.04
N VAL A 37 13.31 -1.67 -0.28
CA VAL A 37 12.67 -2.36 -1.40
C VAL A 37 13.23 -1.85 -2.73
N ALA A 38 13.41 -0.54 -2.86
CA ALA A 38 13.98 0.05 -4.08
C ALA A 38 15.42 -0.40 -4.30
N ASP A 39 16.22 -0.48 -3.24
CA ASP A 39 17.60 -0.96 -3.32
C ASP A 39 17.68 -2.41 -3.80
N GLY A 40 16.67 -3.20 -3.49
CA GLY A 40 16.56 -4.58 -3.96
C GLY A 40 16.00 -4.72 -5.38
N GLY A 41 15.69 -3.60 -6.05
CA GLY A 41 15.16 -3.61 -7.41
C GLY A 41 13.68 -3.92 -7.52
N ALA A 42 12.95 -3.97 -6.40
CA ALA A 42 11.51 -4.17 -6.36
C ALA A 42 10.78 -2.85 -6.12
N VAL A 43 9.44 -2.89 -6.12
CA VAL A 43 8.61 -1.72 -5.88
C VAL A 43 7.56 -2.00 -4.81
N ILE A 44 7.06 -0.92 -4.22
CA ILE A 44 5.91 -0.95 -3.33
C ILE A 44 4.74 -0.33 -4.07
N ALA A 45 3.59 -1.02 -4.05
CA ALA A 45 2.39 -0.54 -4.71
C ALA A 45 1.56 0.36 -3.79
N VAL A 46 1.02 1.43 -4.37
CA VAL A 46 0.06 2.31 -3.70
C VAL A 46 -1.29 2.17 -4.41
N PRO A 47 -2.27 1.48 -3.80
CA PRO A 47 -3.60 1.38 -4.36
C PRO A 47 -4.29 2.76 -4.35
N THR A 48 -4.91 3.13 -5.47
CA THR A 48 -5.49 4.48 -5.60
C THR A 48 -6.65 4.75 -4.64
N VAL A 49 -7.41 3.72 -4.27
CA VAL A 49 -8.51 3.91 -3.30
C VAL A 49 -7.95 4.21 -1.91
N ALA A 50 -6.88 3.52 -1.51
CA ALA A 50 -6.19 3.83 -0.26
C ALA A 50 -5.59 5.23 -0.29
N LEU A 51 -5.02 5.62 -1.43
CA LEU A 51 -4.45 6.96 -1.61
C LEU A 51 -5.54 8.04 -1.49
N MET A 52 -6.67 7.84 -2.15
CA MET A 52 -7.81 8.77 -2.06
C MET A 52 -8.26 8.94 -0.62
N ASP A 53 -8.39 7.84 0.11
CA ASP A 53 -8.81 7.83 1.50
C ASP A 53 -7.81 8.58 2.40
N ALA A 54 -6.51 8.36 2.17
CA ALA A 54 -5.46 9.06 2.90
C ALA A 54 -5.49 10.57 2.62
N TYR A 55 -5.68 10.97 1.37
CA TYR A 55 -5.85 12.39 1.03
C TYR A 55 -7.07 12.99 1.70
N ALA A 56 -8.20 12.27 1.69
CA ALA A 56 -9.43 12.75 2.30
C ALA A 56 -9.25 13.04 3.79
N GLN A 57 -8.53 12.17 4.49
CA GLN A 57 -8.26 12.35 5.91
C GLN A 57 -7.18 13.40 6.19
N SER A 58 -6.46 13.82 5.17
CA SER A 58 -5.40 14.84 5.27
C SER A 58 -5.85 16.21 4.79
N LEU A 59 -7.12 16.38 4.45
CA LEU A 59 -7.65 17.68 4.02
C LEU A 59 -7.43 18.73 5.13
N GLY A 60 -6.93 19.89 4.70
CA GLY A 60 -6.58 20.96 5.65
C GLY A 60 -5.20 20.85 6.26
N ASN A 61 -4.50 19.73 6.07
CA ASN A 61 -3.12 19.55 6.54
C ASN A 61 -2.18 19.60 5.34
N LYS A 62 -1.56 20.75 5.10
CA LYS A 62 -0.70 20.96 3.93
C LYS A 62 0.53 20.07 3.94
N HIS A 63 1.12 19.82 5.10
CA HIS A 63 2.32 18.98 5.21
C HIS A 63 1.99 17.53 4.86
N ALA A 64 0.91 16.97 5.41
CA ALA A 64 0.49 15.61 5.11
C ALA A 64 0.16 15.44 3.63
N THR A 65 -0.59 16.39 3.06
CA THR A 65 -0.94 16.36 1.64
C THR A 65 0.31 16.41 0.75
N ALA A 66 1.29 17.23 1.11
CA ALA A 66 2.54 17.32 0.37
C ALA A 66 3.33 16.00 0.42
N LEU A 67 3.37 15.32 1.56
CA LEU A 67 4.03 14.02 1.69
C LEU A 67 3.34 12.94 0.85
N LEU A 68 2.01 12.92 0.82
CA LEU A 68 1.28 11.99 -0.03
C LEU A 68 1.54 12.24 -1.52
N SER A 69 1.62 13.51 -1.92
CA SER A 69 1.95 13.85 -3.30
C SER A 69 3.40 13.50 -3.65
N LEU A 70 4.29 13.55 -2.67
CA LEU A 70 5.69 13.17 -2.86
C LEU A 70 5.84 11.67 -3.04
N ILE A 71 5.18 10.86 -2.20
CA ILE A 71 5.39 9.41 -2.20
C ILE A 71 5.09 8.79 -3.57
N ILE A 72 4.06 9.25 -4.26
CA ILE A 72 3.68 8.69 -5.55
C ILE A 72 4.67 9.02 -6.68
N THR A 73 5.62 9.92 -6.43
CA THR A 73 6.67 10.27 -7.40
C THR A 73 7.97 9.53 -7.18
N LEU A 74 8.09 8.78 -6.08
CA LEU A 74 9.35 8.10 -5.73
C LEU A 74 9.61 6.90 -6.66
N PRO A 75 10.89 6.64 -7.00
CA PRO A 75 11.22 5.55 -7.94
C PRO A 75 10.78 4.16 -7.48
N GLY A 76 10.72 3.93 -6.18
CA GLY A 76 10.31 2.65 -5.61
C GLY A 76 8.81 2.46 -5.49
N ILE A 77 8.00 3.36 -6.04
CA ILE A 77 6.54 3.32 -5.91
C ILE A 77 5.90 3.02 -7.26
N ALA A 78 4.93 2.09 -7.25
CA ALA A 78 4.04 1.83 -8.37
C ALA A 78 2.61 2.19 -7.94
N VAL A 79 1.99 3.15 -8.60
CA VAL A 79 0.59 3.49 -8.34
C VAL A 79 -0.30 2.43 -8.98
N MET A 80 -1.21 1.85 -8.21
CA MET A 80 -2.07 0.77 -8.66
C MET A 80 -3.51 1.25 -8.74
N ASP A 81 -3.98 1.46 -9.96
CA ASP A 81 -5.33 1.96 -10.22
C ASP A 81 -6.39 0.90 -9.95
N LEU A 82 -7.56 1.36 -9.53
CA LEU A 82 -8.75 0.51 -9.42
C LEU A 82 -9.42 0.44 -10.80
N ASP A 83 -8.90 -0.43 -11.66
CA ASP A 83 -9.53 -0.70 -12.96
C ASP A 83 -10.72 -1.66 -12.80
N ALA A 84 -11.36 -2.02 -13.90
CA ALA A 84 -12.55 -2.89 -13.85
C ALA A 84 -12.25 -4.26 -13.25
N LYS A 85 -11.10 -4.84 -13.59
CA LYS A 85 -10.69 -6.14 -13.06
C LYS A 85 -10.43 -6.06 -11.55
N ALA A 86 -9.74 -5.03 -11.12
CA ALA A 86 -9.46 -4.79 -9.71
C ALA A 86 -10.76 -4.53 -8.93
N ALA A 87 -11.68 -3.76 -9.51
CA ALA A 87 -12.96 -3.48 -8.88
C ALA A 87 -13.76 -4.77 -8.65
N SER A 88 -13.83 -5.63 -9.66
CA SER A 88 -14.52 -6.90 -9.56
C SER A 88 -13.89 -7.82 -8.51
N GLY A 89 -12.55 -7.90 -8.50
CA GLY A 89 -11.83 -8.73 -7.54
C GLY A 89 -11.91 -8.20 -6.12
N ALA A 90 -11.74 -6.90 -5.95
CA ALA A 90 -11.80 -6.25 -4.63
C ALA A 90 -13.21 -6.32 -4.03
N ALA A 91 -14.25 -6.26 -4.86
CA ALA A 91 -15.64 -6.33 -4.39
C ALA A 91 -15.92 -7.59 -3.58
N LYS A 92 -15.25 -8.69 -3.92
CA LYS A 92 -15.40 -9.97 -3.21
C LYS A 92 -14.86 -9.93 -1.78
N LYS A 93 -14.02 -8.97 -1.47
CA LYS A 93 -13.43 -8.81 -0.14
C LYS A 93 -14.27 -7.90 0.76
N VAL A 94 -15.17 -7.12 0.19
CA VAL A 94 -15.93 -6.11 0.93
C VAL A 94 -16.71 -6.68 2.10
N PRO A 95 -17.41 -7.82 1.98
CA PRO A 95 -18.13 -8.39 3.13
C PRO A 95 -17.22 -8.74 4.31
N TRP A 96 -15.96 -9.04 4.03
CA TRP A 96 -14.97 -9.45 5.05
C TRP A 96 -14.15 -8.29 5.59
N SER A 97 -14.24 -7.11 4.95
CA SER A 97 -13.51 -5.90 5.35
C SER A 97 -14.44 -4.87 6.02
N LYS A 98 -15.60 -5.29 6.48
CA LYS A 98 -16.59 -4.42 7.15
C LYS A 98 -17.01 -3.24 6.26
N GLY A 99 -17.09 -3.48 4.95
CA GLY A 99 -17.47 -2.44 4.00
C GLY A 99 -16.38 -1.43 3.67
N ASP A 100 -15.16 -1.65 4.11
CA ASP A 100 -14.03 -0.74 3.84
C ASP A 100 -13.50 -0.98 2.43
N LEU A 101 -13.84 -0.09 1.51
CA LEU A 101 -13.48 -0.22 0.09
C LEU A 101 -11.98 -0.08 -0.14
N SER A 102 -11.32 0.83 0.58
CA SER A 102 -9.88 1.01 0.42
C SER A 102 -9.11 -0.21 0.92
N ARG A 103 -9.53 -0.79 2.02
CA ARG A 103 -8.94 -2.03 2.53
C ARG A 103 -9.16 -3.18 1.56
N SER A 104 -10.36 -3.29 1.00
CA SER A 104 -10.71 -4.34 0.05
C SER A 104 -9.82 -4.27 -1.20
N HIS A 105 -9.58 -3.09 -1.73
CA HIS A 105 -8.68 -2.88 -2.87
C HIS A 105 -7.25 -3.28 -2.52
N ALA A 106 -6.73 -2.83 -1.38
CA ALA A 106 -5.37 -3.13 -0.96
C ALA A 106 -5.16 -4.63 -0.69
N VAL A 107 -6.12 -5.29 -0.05
CA VAL A 107 -6.06 -6.75 0.19
C VAL A 107 -6.07 -7.50 -1.13
N TRP A 108 -6.96 -7.12 -2.05
CA TRP A 108 -6.99 -7.74 -3.37
C TRP A 108 -5.65 -7.59 -4.09
N ALA A 109 -5.07 -6.40 -4.05
CA ALA A 109 -3.78 -6.12 -4.68
C ALA A 109 -2.66 -6.98 -4.09
N ALA A 110 -2.61 -7.10 -2.76
CA ALA A 110 -1.61 -7.93 -2.09
C ALA A 110 -1.73 -9.40 -2.49
N LYS A 111 -2.95 -9.92 -2.59
CA LYS A 111 -3.18 -11.30 -3.02
C LYS A 111 -2.84 -11.50 -4.50
N ALA A 112 -3.24 -10.57 -5.35
CA ALA A 112 -3.01 -10.67 -6.79
C ALA A 112 -1.52 -10.71 -7.13
N HIS A 113 -0.69 -10.02 -6.34
CA HIS A 113 0.76 -9.94 -6.56
C HIS A 113 1.56 -10.81 -5.61
N ASN A 114 0.89 -11.56 -4.72
CA ASN A 114 1.56 -12.33 -3.67
C ASN A 114 2.56 -11.46 -2.92
N ALA A 115 2.14 -10.26 -2.56
CA ALA A 115 2.96 -9.23 -1.94
C ALA A 115 2.64 -9.07 -0.46
N TYR A 116 3.57 -8.53 0.31
CA TYR A 116 3.32 -8.18 1.70
C TYR A 116 2.29 -7.06 1.78
N TYR A 117 1.45 -7.13 2.81
CA TYR A 117 0.48 -6.10 3.11
C TYR A 117 1.01 -5.26 4.27
N LEU A 118 1.33 -4.01 4.02
CA LEU A 118 1.91 -3.11 5.02
C LEU A 118 0.79 -2.31 5.70
N THR A 119 0.68 -2.44 7.01
CA THR A 119 -0.44 -1.84 7.76
C THR A 119 -0.02 -1.47 9.18
N THR A 120 -0.62 -0.42 9.73
CA THR A 120 -0.56 -0.13 11.16
C THR A 120 -1.73 -0.76 11.91
N GLU A 121 -2.65 -1.42 11.19
CA GLU A 121 -3.88 -1.99 11.75
C GLU A 121 -3.99 -3.48 11.44
N PRO A 122 -3.05 -4.32 11.93
CA PRO A 122 -3.02 -5.73 11.54
C PRO A 122 -4.27 -6.50 11.94
N ALA A 123 -4.91 -6.14 13.04
CA ALA A 123 -6.12 -6.84 13.52
C ALA A 123 -7.26 -6.76 12.50
N GLU A 124 -7.28 -5.73 11.66
CA GLU A 124 -8.35 -5.52 10.69
C GLU A 124 -8.24 -6.45 9.47
N VAL A 125 -7.11 -7.13 9.29
CA VAL A 125 -6.86 -7.98 8.11
C VAL A 125 -6.51 -9.42 8.45
N VAL A 126 -6.56 -9.82 9.72
CA VAL A 126 -6.19 -11.18 10.13
C VAL A 126 -7.07 -12.26 9.50
N ASP A 127 -8.32 -11.94 9.16
CA ASP A 127 -9.24 -12.88 8.52
C ASP A 127 -9.19 -12.81 7.00
N LEU A 128 -8.40 -11.88 6.45
CA LEU A 128 -8.32 -11.65 5.01
C LEU A 128 -7.02 -12.16 4.39
N LEU A 129 -5.95 -12.19 5.18
CA LEU A 129 -4.61 -12.55 4.71
C LEU A 129 -3.92 -13.49 5.69
N PRO A 130 -3.05 -14.40 5.20
CA PRO A 130 -2.21 -15.21 6.08
C PRO A 130 -1.29 -14.31 6.93
N PRO A 131 -0.97 -14.70 8.18
CA PRO A 131 -0.10 -13.89 9.05
C PRO A 131 1.26 -13.57 8.43
N GLY A 132 1.83 -14.49 7.67
CA GLY A 132 3.13 -14.30 7.04
C GLY A 132 3.12 -13.26 5.92
N GLN A 133 1.95 -12.85 5.45
CA GLN A 133 1.80 -11.84 4.41
C GLN A 133 1.54 -10.45 5.00
N ILE A 134 1.25 -10.37 6.29
CA ILE A 134 0.97 -9.11 6.98
C ILE A 134 2.25 -8.58 7.60
N HIS A 135 2.69 -7.40 7.18
CA HIS A 135 3.84 -6.71 7.76
C HIS A 135 3.34 -5.51 8.55
N VAL A 136 3.54 -5.57 9.86
CA VAL A 136 3.05 -4.53 10.77
C VAL A 136 3.99 -3.34 10.78
N ILE A 137 3.42 -2.16 10.56
CA ILE A 137 4.14 -0.89 10.71
C ILE A 137 3.78 -0.33 12.08
N PRO A 138 4.76 0.08 12.91
CA PRO A 138 4.45 0.69 14.21
C PRO A 138 3.60 1.95 14.04
N HIS A 139 2.67 2.18 14.98
CA HIS A 139 1.82 3.37 14.97
C HIS A 139 2.63 4.65 15.15
N GLU A 140 3.71 4.58 15.90
CA GLU A 140 4.55 5.72 16.23
C GLU A 140 6.01 5.38 15.97
N ASP A 141 6.80 6.40 15.74
CA ASP A 141 8.26 6.24 15.69
C ASP A 141 8.77 5.87 17.08
N ALA A 142 9.58 4.82 17.12
CA ALA A 142 10.16 4.39 18.38
C ALA A 142 11.25 5.33 18.85
#